data_6fcca8fa696ea37144bc12d846f5a96f
#
_entry.id   6fcca8fa696ea37144bc12d846f5a96f
#
_cell.length_a   1.000
_cell.length_b   1.000
_cell.length_c   1.000
_cell.angle_alpha   90.00
_cell.angle_beta   90.00
_cell.angle_gamma   90.00
#
_symmetry.space_group_name_H-M   'P 1'
#
loop_
_entity.id
_entity.type
_entity.pdbx_description
1 polymer ?
#
loop_
_entity_poly.entity_id
_entity_poly.type
_entity_poly.pdbx_seq_one_letter_code
_entity_poly.pdbx_strand_id
1 'polypeptide(L)'
;YGTDPYCASAREKIRAACGAPDADVWFISGGTQSNAIVIASMLRRWEGVLAASTGHVAAHEAGAIEFTGHKVIGLPHTNGKLDAGTVEDWCSTFYADGNVDHLVFPGMVYISHPSEYGTLYTKAELEALSAVCHKYHMPLFMDGARLGYGLAAEGTDVTLADVARLTDVFYIGGTKVGALCGEA
;
A
#
# COMPACT_ATOMS: atom_id res chain seq x y z
N TYR A 1 11.07 4.50 -21.98
CA TYR A 1 11.39 5.22 -20.75
C TYR A 1 11.98 4.28 -19.71
N GLY A 2 12.92 4.77 -18.86
CA GLY A 2 13.51 3.97 -17.79
C GLY A 2 14.52 2.92 -18.23
N THR A 3 15.00 2.96 -19.46
CA THR A 3 16.03 2.06 -20.01
C THR A 3 17.43 2.67 -20.02
N ASP A 4 17.56 3.90 -19.53
CA ASP A 4 18.82 4.62 -19.43
C ASP A 4 19.68 4.11 -18.25
N PRO A 5 20.99 4.39 -18.24
CA PRO A 5 21.91 3.89 -17.21
C PRO A 5 21.63 4.44 -15.80
N TYR A 6 21.03 5.63 -15.69
CA TYR A 6 20.67 6.20 -14.39
C TYR A 6 19.52 5.44 -13.74
N CYS A 7 18.47 5.13 -14.52
CA CYS A 7 17.37 4.29 -14.05
C CYS A 7 17.85 2.87 -13.72
N ALA A 8 18.74 2.28 -14.51
CA ALA A 8 19.31 0.98 -14.21
C ALA A 8 20.05 0.99 -12.86
N SER A 9 20.96 1.95 -12.67
CA SER A 9 21.70 2.12 -11.41
C SER A 9 20.77 2.39 -10.21
N ALA A 10 19.70 3.17 -10.39
CA ALA A 10 18.73 3.44 -9.34
C ALA A 10 17.98 2.17 -8.92
N ARG A 11 17.53 1.32 -9.87
CA ARG A 11 16.90 0.02 -9.56
C ARG A 11 17.80 -0.87 -8.74
N GLU A 12 19.06 -1.00 -9.13
CA GLU A 12 20.03 -1.81 -8.38
C GLU A 12 20.20 -1.33 -6.94
N LYS A 13 20.29 -0.01 -6.73
CA LYS A 13 20.41 0.59 -5.40
C LYS A 13 19.14 0.36 -4.56
N ILE A 14 17.98 0.50 -5.15
CA ILE A 14 16.69 0.25 -4.47
C ILE A 14 16.59 -1.21 -4.07
N ARG A 15 16.84 -2.14 -4.99
CA ARG A 15 16.84 -3.58 -4.69
C ARG A 15 17.80 -3.95 -3.57
N ALA A 16 19.01 -3.39 -3.61
CA ALA A 16 20.01 -3.62 -2.56
C ALA A 16 19.55 -3.06 -1.21
N ALA A 17 18.99 -1.84 -1.17
CA ALA A 17 18.49 -1.23 0.05
C ALA A 17 17.28 -1.97 0.65
N CYS A 18 16.44 -2.54 -0.20
CA CYS A 18 15.29 -3.36 0.18
C CYS A 18 15.68 -4.80 0.58
N GLY A 19 16.88 -5.25 0.27
CA GLY A 19 17.26 -6.67 0.41
C GLY A 19 16.45 -7.60 -0.51
N ALA A 20 15.93 -7.08 -1.63
CA ALA A 20 15.03 -7.77 -2.56
C ALA A 20 15.62 -7.76 -3.99
N PRO A 21 16.60 -8.62 -4.29
CA PRO A 21 17.35 -8.59 -5.55
C PRO A 21 16.47 -8.85 -6.77
N ASP A 22 15.40 -9.60 -6.61
CA ASP A 22 14.50 -10.00 -7.70
C ASP A 22 13.26 -9.09 -7.83
N ALA A 23 13.16 -8.03 -7.03
CA ALA A 23 12.01 -7.14 -7.07
C ALA A 23 11.94 -6.36 -8.39
N ASP A 24 10.75 -6.21 -8.94
CA ASP A 24 10.49 -5.29 -10.04
C ASP A 24 10.41 -3.86 -9.50
N VAL A 25 11.14 -2.94 -10.15
CA VAL A 25 11.17 -1.53 -9.76
C VAL A 25 10.77 -0.66 -10.95
N TRP A 26 9.73 0.13 -10.75
CA TRP A 26 9.17 1.04 -11.75
C TRP A 26 9.26 2.48 -11.27
N PHE A 27 9.57 3.42 -12.16
CA PHE A 27 9.56 4.85 -11.87
C PHE A 27 8.29 5.48 -12.43
N ILE A 28 7.51 6.10 -11.56
CA ILE A 28 6.19 6.68 -11.86
C ILE A 28 6.19 8.16 -11.42
N SER A 29 5.40 9.01 -12.05
CA SER A 29 5.50 10.45 -11.87
C SER A 29 4.79 10.98 -10.61
N GLY A 30 3.93 10.21 -9.95
CA GLY A 30 3.22 10.67 -8.76
C GLY A 30 2.40 9.58 -8.06
N GLY A 31 2.13 9.80 -6.75
CA GLY A 31 1.48 8.82 -5.87
C GLY A 31 0.09 8.40 -6.31
N THR A 32 -0.79 9.34 -6.70
CA THR A 32 -2.13 9.02 -7.20
C THR A 32 -2.07 8.13 -8.45
N GLN A 33 -1.12 8.39 -9.35
CA GLN A 33 -0.90 7.52 -10.50
C GLN A 33 -0.41 6.14 -10.08
N SER A 34 0.52 6.08 -9.11
CA SER A 34 1.01 4.81 -8.55
C SER A 34 -0.13 3.99 -7.95
N ASN A 35 -0.97 4.62 -7.13
CA ASN A 35 -2.12 3.98 -6.51
C ASN A 35 -3.10 3.43 -7.56
N ALA A 36 -3.45 4.24 -8.57
CA ALA A 36 -4.34 3.82 -9.64
C ALA A 36 -3.77 2.65 -10.47
N ILE A 37 -2.47 2.69 -10.81
CA ILE A 37 -1.81 1.63 -11.59
C ILE A 37 -1.76 0.34 -10.78
N VAL A 38 -1.30 0.37 -9.53
CA VAL A 38 -1.19 -0.81 -8.68
C VAL A 38 -2.56 -1.46 -8.49
N ILE A 39 -3.56 -0.70 -8.07
CA ILE A 39 -4.90 -1.21 -7.80
C ILE A 39 -5.53 -1.78 -9.08
N ALA A 40 -5.46 -1.05 -10.20
CA ALA A 40 -6.04 -1.50 -11.47
C ALA A 40 -5.33 -2.72 -12.07
N SER A 41 -4.03 -2.90 -11.81
CA SER A 41 -3.26 -4.02 -12.37
C SER A 41 -3.35 -5.30 -11.53
N MET A 42 -3.59 -5.19 -10.22
CA MET A 42 -3.57 -6.32 -9.30
C MET A 42 -4.97 -6.86 -8.96
N LEU A 43 -6.00 -6.05 -9.11
CA LEU A 43 -7.36 -6.44 -8.77
C LEU A 43 -8.14 -7.00 -9.97
N ARG A 44 -9.00 -7.99 -9.69
CA ARG A 44 -10.01 -8.45 -10.65
C ARG A 44 -11.18 -7.46 -10.67
N ARG A 45 -11.94 -7.44 -11.75
CA ARG A 45 -13.02 -6.46 -11.99
C ARG A 45 -14.09 -6.38 -10.90
N TRP A 46 -14.28 -7.46 -10.13
CA TRP A 46 -15.27 -7.55 -9.04
C TRP A 46 -14.65 -7.35 -7.65
N GLU A 47 -13.36 -7.04 -7.61
CA GLU A 47 -12.62 -6.82 -6.36
C GLU A 47 -12.50 -5.33 -6.06
N GLY A 48 -12.45 -5.02 -4.78
CA GLY A 48 -12.21 -3.69 -4.23
C GLY A 48 -11.01 -3.69 -3.29
N VAL A 49 -10.57 -2.50 -2.92
CA VAL A 49 -9.45 -2.29 -2.01
C VAL A 49 -9.95 -1.89 -0.61
N LEU A 50 -9.53 -2.62 0.41
CA LEU A 50 -9.78 -2.28 1.82
C LEU A 50 -8.77 -1.23 2.26
N ALA A 51 -9.23 -0.12 2.81
CA ALA A 51 -8.38 0.96 3.30
C ALA A 51 -8.98 1.59 4.56
N ALA A 52 -8.17 2.24 5.38
CA ALA A 52 -8.71 3.12 6.40
C ALA A 52 -9.63 4.17 5.73
N SER A 53 -10.76 4.53 6.35
CA SER A 53 -11.68 5.52 5.78
C SER A 53 -11.05 6.90 5.58
N THR A 54 -9.91 7.16 6.21
CA THR A 54 -9.04 8.34 6.03
C THR A 54 -7.87 8.10 5.08
N GLY A 55 -7.70 6.88 4.58
CA GLY A 55 -6.64 6.54 3.65
C GLY A 55 -6.69 7.41 2.39
N HIS A 56 -5.54 7.72 1.82
CA HIS A 56 -5.44 8.68 0.71
C HIS A 56 -6.34 8.30 -0.46
N VAL A 57 -6.40 7.01 -0.82
CA VAL A 57 -7.27 6.48 -1.88
C VAL A 57 -8.76 6.62 -1.59
N ALA A 58 -9.15 6.67 -0.30
CA ALA A 58 -10.55 6.83 0.11
C ALA A 58 -11.00 8.29 0.17
N ALA A 59 -10.09 9.22 0.52
CA ALA A 59 -10.47 10.57 0.91
C ALA A 59 -9.88 11.70 0.05
N HIS A 60 -8.76 11.48 -0.65
CA HIS A 60 -7.95 12.57 -1.21
C HIS A 60 -7.59 12.44 -2.69
N GLU A 61 -8.10 11.45 -3.42
CA GLU A 61 -7.73 11.21 -4.83
C GLU A 61 -8.83 11.55 -5.85
N ALA A 62 -9.87 12.28 -5.43
CA ALA A 62 -10.95 12.74 -6.30
C ALA A 62 -11.59 11.62 -7.14
N GLY A 63 -11.70 10.41 -6.60
CA GLY A 63 -12.28 9.26 -7.29
C GLY A 63 -11.35 8.60 -8.31
N ALA A 64 -10.03 8.81 -8.22
CA ALA A 64 -9.08 8.21 -9.16
C ALA A 64 -9.11 6.67 -9.15
N ILE A 65 -9.38 6.07 -8.00
CA ILE A 65 -9.47 4.60 -7.89
C ILE A 65 -10.79 4.10 -8.47
N GLU A 66 -11.91 4.75 -8.13
CA GLU A 66 -13.23 4.42 -8.68
C GLU A 66 -13.25 4.58 -10.20
N PHE A 67 -12.51 5.53 -10.75
CA PHE A 67 -12.34 5.69 -12.20
C PHE A 67 -11.68 4.47 -12.86
N THR A 68 -10.85 3.71 -12.14
CA THR A 68 -10.29 2.44 -12.64
C THR A 68 -11.30 1.29 -12.64
N GLY A 69 -12.48 1.49 -12.07
CA GLY A 69 -13.54 0.50 -11.96
C GLY A 69 -13.54 -0.29 -10.63
N HIS A 70 -12.69 0.09 -9.69
CA HIS A 70 -12.57 -0.59 -8.40
C HIS A 70 -13.16 0.26 -7.28
N LYS A 71 -13.86 -0.39 -6.35
CA LYS A 71 -14.42 0.25 -5.18
C LYS A 71 -13.36 0.37 -4.08
N VAL A 72 -13.27 1.55 -3.47
CA VAL A 72 -12.58 1.69 -2.20
C VAL A 72 -13.54 1.37 -1.06
N ILE A 73 -13.18 0.40 -0.23
CA ILE A 73 -13.96 -0.05 0.93
C ILE A 73 -13.30 0.56 2.16
N GLY A 74 -13.89 1.65 2.66
CA GLY A 74 -13.39 2.38 3.83
C GLY A 74 -13.73 1.64 5.13
N LEU A 75 -12.70 1.28 5.89
CA LEU A 75 -12.81 0.61 7.17
C LEU A 75 -12.56 1.58 8.34
N PRO A 76 -13.09 1.26 9.55
CA PRO A 76 -12.71 1.96 10.77
C PRO A 76 -11.19 1.93 10.99
N HIS A 77 -10.67 2.94 11.64
CA HIS A 77 -9.24 3.08 11.88
C HIS A 77 -8.94 3.69 13.26
N THR A 78 -7.73 3.50 13.74
CA THR A 78 -7.21 4.16 14.95
C THR A 78 -6.10 5.12 14.56
N ASN A 79 -6.32 6.42 14.71
CA ASN A 79 -5.36 7.46 14.35
C ASN A 79 -4.79 7.33 12.91
N GLY A 80 -5.66 7.02 11.95
CA GLY A 80 -5.28 6.84 10.54
C GLY A 80 -4.69 5.47 10.19
N LYS A 81 -4.46 4.60 11.17
CA LYS A 81 -3.95 3.24 10.93
C LYS A 81 -5.08 2.22 10.88
N LEU A 82 -5.04 1.36 9.89
CA LEU A 82 -5.86 0.17 9.80
C LEU A 82 -5.16 -0.95 10.59
N ASP A 83 -5.88 -1.63 11.46
CA ASP A 83 -5.33 -2.75 12.22
C ASP A 83 -5.77 -4.12 11.65
N ALA A 84 -4.99 -5.15 11.96
CA ALA A 84 -5.23 -6.50 11.46
C ALA A 84 -6.56 -7.10 11.95
N GLY A 85 -6.99 -6.76 13.17
CA GLY A 85 -8.27 -7.22 13.72
C GLY A 85 -9.45 -6.66 12.93
N THR A 86 -9.41 -5.39 12.58
CA THR A 86 -10.46 -4.75 11.75
C THR A 86 -10.55 -5.41 10.36
N VAL A 87 -9.41 -5.75 9.73
CA VAL A 87 -9.38 -6.45 8.44
C VAL A 87 -9.94 -7.88 8.59
N GLU A 88 -9.51 -8.60 9.62
CA GLU A 88 -9.97 -9.95 9.93
C GLU A 88 -11.48 -10.00 10.15
N ASP A 89 -12.01 -9.11 10.99
CA ASP A 89 -13.44 -9.06 11.31
C ASP A 89 -14.28 -8.74 10.06
N TRP A 90 -13.81 -7.82 9.23
CA TRP A 90 -14.48 -7.48 8.00
C TRP A 90 -14.49 -8.67 7.02
N CYS A 91 -13.35 -9.31 6.79
CA CYS A 91 -13.24 -10.43 5.88
C CYS A 91 -14.05 -11.65 6.38
N SER A 92 -13.98 -11.96 7.67
CA SER A 92 -14.75 -13.07 8.24
C SER A 92 -16.26 -12.85 8.11
N THR A 93 -16.71 -11.62 8.32
CA THR A 93 -18.12 -11.24 8.13
C THR A 93 -18.52 -11.35 6.65
N PHE A 94 -17.68 -10.85 5.75
CA PHE A 94 -17.90 -10.92 4.30
C PHE A 94 -18.09 -12.38 3.83
N TYR A 95 -17.16 -13.27 4.19
CA TYR A 95 -17.20 -14.67 3.75
C TYR A 95 -18.28 -15.53 4.46
N ALA A 96 -18.84 -15.04 5.56
CA ALA A 96 -19.98 -15.68 6.23
C ALA A 96 -21.33 -15.24 5.64
N ASP A 97 -21.38 -14.24 4.77
CA ASP A 97 -22.62 -13.76 4.14
C ASP A 97 -23.10 -14.77 3.09
N GLY A 98 -24.35 -15.20 3.19
CA GLY A 98 -24.97 -16.12 2.22
C GLY A 98 -25.18 -15.52 0.83
N ASN A 99 -25.03 -14.20 0.67
CA ASN A 99 -25.18 -13.46 -0.59
C ASN A 99 -23.84 -12.87 -1.07
N VAL A 100 -22.72 -13.42 -0.67
CA VAL A 100 -21.39 -12.92 -0.98
C VAL A 100 -21.16 -12.63 -2.48
N ASP A 101 -21.78 -13.43 -3.35
CA ASP A 101 -21.68 -13.29 -4.80
C ASP A 101 -22.30 -11.98 -5.37
N HIS A 102 -23.08 -11.27 -4.55
CA HIS A 102 -23.65 -9.95 -4.90
C HIS A 102 -22.82 -8.77 -4.37
N LEU A 103 -21.74 -9.05 -3.62
CA LEU A 103 -20.91 -8.04 -2.99
C LEU A 103 -19.62 -7.81 -3.76
N VAL A 104 -18.98 -6.67 -3.52
CA VAL A 104 -17.62 -6.43 -4.01
C VAL A 104 -16.64 -7.21 -3.13
N PHE A 105 -15.88 -8.10 -3.76
CA PHE A 105 -14.92 -8.95 -3.07
C PHE A 105 -13.73 -8.14 -2.53
N PRO A 106 -13.19 -8.48 -1.37
CA PRO A 106 -11.94 -7.92 -0.87
C PRO A 106 -10.78 -8.46 -1.74
N GLY A 107 -10.07 -7.60 -2.42
CA GLY A 107 -9.00 -7.99 -3.32
C GLY A 107 -7.62 -7.51 -2.89
N MET A 108 -7.54 -6.51 -2.01
CA MET A 108 -6.29 -5.89 -1.58
C MET A 108 -6.51 -5.15 -0.27
N VAL A 109 -5.48 -5.09 0.58
CA VAL A 109 -5.42 -4.15 1.70
C VAL A 109 -4.44 -3.04 1.36
N TYR A 110 -4.88 -1.79 1.50
CA TYR A 110 -4.07 -0.59 1.30
C TYR A 110 -3.84 0.11 2.64
N ILE A 111 -2.59 0.48 2.89
CA ILE A 111 -2.19 1.29 4.04
C ILE A 111 -1.25 2.41 3.61
N SER A 112 -1.22 3.53 4.33
CA SER A 112 -0.22 4.58 4.16
C SER A 112 0.80 4.54 5.31
N HIS A 113 2.10 4.65 5.00
CA HIS A 113 3.14 4.70 6.03
C HIS A 113 4.16 5.83 5.75
N PRO A 114 4.25 6.86 6.64
CA PRO A 114 3.31 7.20 7.72
C PRO A 114 1.87 7.38 7.26
N SER A 115 0.90 7.19 8.18
CA SER A 115 -0.51 7.45 7.87
C SER A 115 -0.75 8.92 7.52
N GLU A 116 -1.94 9.26 7.04
CA GLU A 116 -2.35 10.64 6.75
C GLU A 116 -2.32 11.54 7.99
N TYR A 117 -2.35 10.95 9.19
CA TYR A 117 -2.23 11.65 10.48
C TYR A 117 -0.80 11.69 11.01
N GLY A 118 0.18 11.18 10.25
CA GLY A 118 1.59 11.14 10.63
C GLY A 118 1.94 10.03 11.63
N THR A 119 1.03 9.10 11.91
CA THR A 119 1.29 7.97 12.79
C THR A 119 2.09 6.89 12.07
N LEU A 120 2.93 6.19 12.82
CA LEU A 120 3.79 5.11 12.31
C LEU A 120 3.18 3.75 12.62
N TYR A 121 3.26 2.84 11.66
CA TYR A 121 3.09 1.41 11.94
C TYR A 121 4.36 0.89 12.61
N THR A 122 4.21 0.09 13.65
CA THR A 122 5.30 -0.72 14.20
C THR A 122 5.51 -1.95 13.33
N LYS A 123 6.68 -2.59 13.47
CA LYS A 123 6.95 -3.86 12.79
C LYS A 123 5.92 -4.93 13.13
N ALA A 124 5.54 -5.04 14.40
CA ALA A 124 4.53 -6.01 14.86
C ALA A 124 3.15 -5.77 14.22
N GLU A 125 2.73 -4.50 14.06
CA GLU A 125 1.47 -4.17 13.37
C GLU A 125 1.53 -4.55 11.89
N LEU A 126 2.66 -4.30 11.20
CA LEU A 126 2.84 -4.70 9.80
C LEU A 126 2.88 -6.23 9.65
N GLU A 127 3.53 -6.95 10.55
CA GLU A 127 3.55 -8.41 10.55
C GLU A 127 2.14 -9.00 10.73
N ALA A 128 1.34 -8.43 11.63
CA ALA A 128 -0.04 -8.83 11.83
C ALA A 128 -0.91 -8.57 10.60
N LEU A 129 -0.77 -7.39 9.97
CA LEU A 129 -1.49 -7.06 8.73
C LEU A 129 -1.09 -7.99 7.58
N SER A 130 0.21 -8.22 7.38
CA SER A 130 0.71 -9.14 6.37
C SER A 130 0.14 -10.56 6.57
N ALA A 131 0.11 -11.05 7.80
CA ALA A 131 -0.43 -12.37 8.12
C ALA A 131 -1.93 -12.49 7.77
N VAL A 132 -2.73 -11.48 8.09
CA VAL A 132 -4.16 -11.45 7.74
C VAL A 132 -4.36 -11.35 6.23
N CYS A 133 -3.58 -10.52 5.54
CA CYS A 133 -3.61 -10.42 4.08
C CYS A 133 -3.32 -11.78 3.43
N HIS A 134 -2.27 -12.46 3.85
CA HIS A 134 -1.92 -13.79 3.34
C HIS A 134 -3.01 -14.83 3.63
N LYS A 135 -3.63 -14.79 4.82
CA LYS A 135 -4.75 -15.68 5.18
C LYS A 135 -5.90 -15.58 4.19
N TYR A 136 -6.22 -14.37 3.73
CA TYR A 136 -7.33 -14.12 2.79
C TYR A 136 -6.88 -14.01 1.33
N HIS A 137 -5.62 -14.34 1.03
CA HIS A 137 -5.02 -14.25 -0.33
C HIS A 137 -5.12 -12.86 -0.96
N MET A 138 -5.01 -11.82 -0.16
CA MET A 138 -4.99 -10.43 -0.59
C MET A 138 -3.55 -9.90 -0.55
N PRO A 139 -3.07 -9.16 -1.55
CA PRO A 139 -1.84 -8.40 -1.42
C PRO A 139 -2.00 -7.27 -0.41
N LEU A 140 -0.92 -7.00 0.33
CA LEU A 140 -0.76 -5.81 1.16
C LEU A 140 0.00 -4.75 0.36
N PHE A 141 -0.67 -3.64 0.05
CA PHE A 141 -0.09 -2.49 -0.64
C PHE A 141 0.18 -1.35 0.33
N MET A 142 1.44 -0.87 0.36
CA MET A 142 1.83 0.28 1.18
C MET A 142 2.06 1.52 0.33
N ASP A 143 1.25 2.54 0.54
CA ASP A 143 1.49 3.90 0.07
C ASP A 143 2.63 4.51 0.87
N GLY A 144 3.76 4.69 0.21
CA GLY A 144 4.97 5.27 0.78
C GLY A 144 5.22 6.72 0.37
N ALA A 145 4.18 7.52 0.09
CA ALA A 145 4.34 8.93 -0.30
C ALA A 145 5.22 9.74 0.66
N ARG A 146 5.32 9.32 1.91
CA ARG A 146 6.14 9.91 2.96
C ARG A 146 7.06 8.88 3.62
N LEU A 147 7.34 7.76 2.96
CA LEU A 147 8.11 6.64 3.54
C LEU A 147 9.46 7.08 4.08
N GLY A 148 10.18 7.95 3.37
CA GLY A 148 11.46 8.48 3.83
C GLY A 148 11.37 9.19 5.20
N TYR A 149 10.29 9.93 5.47
CA TYR A 149 10.05 10.51 6.80
C TYR A 149 9.77 9.44 7.86
N GLY A 150 8.97 8.42 7.52
CA GLY A 150 8.66 7.33 8.43
C GLY A 150 9.89 6.54 8.84
N LEU A 151 10.76 6.21 7.89
CA LEU A 151 12.00 5.47 8.14
C LEU A 151 13.06 6.30 8.91
N ALA A 152 13.02 7.63 8.82
CA ALA A 152 13.90 8.53 9.54
C ALA A 152 13.31 9.04 10.87
N ALA A 153 12.07 8.69 11.19
CA ALA A 153 11.40 9.17 12.39
C ALA A 153 12.01 8.56 13.65
N GLU A 154 12.09 9.37 14.71
CA GLU A 154 12.50 8.90 16.02
C GLU A 154 11.51 7.84 16.55
N GLY A 155 12.03 6.71 17.04
CA GLY A 155 11.22 5.63 17.59
C GLY A 155 10.64 4.65 16.56
N THR A 156 10.96 4.79 15.25
CA THR A 156 10.60 3.76 14.27
C THR A 156 11.40 2.47 14.52
N ASP A 157 10.73 1.33 14.42
CA ASP A 157 11.35 -0.01 14.47
C ASP A 157 11.28 -0.72 13.10
N VAL A 158 10.83 -0.01 12.06
CA VAL A 158 10.65 -0.50 10.69
C VAL A 158 11.81 -0.03 9.82
N THR A 159 12.39 -0.95 9.08
CA THR A 159 13.40 -0.68 8.04
C THR A 159 12.81 -0.83 6.64
N LEU A 160 13.50 -0.32 5.62
CA LEU A 160 13.09 -0.50 4.23
C LEU A 160 13.06 -2.00 3.83
N ALA A 161 13.96 -2.81 4.38
CA ALA A 161 13.95 -4.25 4.17
C ALA A 161 12.73 -4.93 4.85
N ASP A 162 12.28 -4.42 6.01
CA ASP A 162 11.04 -4.91 6.62
C ASP A 162 9.82 -4.55 5.76
N VAL A 163 9.74 -3.34 5.21
CA VAL A 163 8.69 -2.94 4.27
C VAL A 163 8.66 -3.90 3.09
N ALA A 164 9.80 -4.12 2.43
CA ALA A 164 9.89 -5.01 1.26
C ALA A 164 9.52 -6.46 1.59
N ARG A 165 9.78 -6.92 2.81
CA ARG A 165 9.46 -8.30 3.25
C ARG A 165 7.99 -8.48 3.62
N LEU A 166 7.36 -7.44 4.17
CA LEU A 166 6.03 -7.52 4.78
C LEU A 166 4.91 -7.05 3.86
N THR A 167 5.25 -6.41 2.74
CA THR A 167 4.27 -5.96 1.74
C THR A 167 4.51 -6.65 0.40
N ASP A 168 3.45 -6.85 -0.38
CA ASP A 168 3.54 -7.43 -1.72
C ASP A 168 3.88 -6.37 -2.76
N VAL A 169 3.47 -5.13 -2.49
CA VAL A 169 3.79 -3.95 -3.29
C VAL A 169 3.85 -2.72 -2.40
N PHE A 170 4.78 -1.82 -2.69
CA PHE A 170 4.88 -0.52 -2.04
C PHE A 170 5.55 0.47 -2.98
N TYR A 171 5.44 1.75 -2.68
CA TYR A 171 6.27 2.72 -3.38
C TYR A 171 7.05 3.63 -2.43
N ILE A 172 8.19 4.09 -2.91
CA ILE A 172 9.08 5.04 -2.23
C ILE A 172 8.78 6.41 -2.80
N GLY A 173 8.06 7.22 -2.04
CA GLY A 173 7.70 8.57 -2.43
C GLY A 173 8.91 9.48 -2.50
N GLY A 174 9.15 10.08 -3.66
CA GLY A 174 10.21 11.06 -3.87
C GLY A 174 9.71 12.50 -3.78
N THR A 175 8.56 12.78 -4.36
CA THR A 175 8.01 14.14 -4.52
C THR A 175 7.89 14.91 -3.18
N LYS A 176 7.49 14.25 -2.10
CA LYS A 176 7.30 14.90 -0.78
C LYS A 176 8.57 14.91 0.08
N VAL A 177 9.62 14.20 -0.30
CA VAL A 177 10.85 14.03 0.50
C VAL A 177 12.10 14.66 -0.17
N GLY A 178 11.91 15.61 -1.05
CA GLY A 178 12.97 16.45 -1.61
C GLY A 178 13.47 16.05 -3.00
N ALA A 179 12.91 15.03 -3.63
CA ALA A 179 13.15 14.78 -5.05
C ALA A 179 12.42 15.84 -5.92
N LEU A 180 12.89 16.04 -7.15
CA LEU A 180 12.25 16.96 -8.09
C LEU A 180 10.83 16.52 -8.44
N CYS A 181 10.65 15.22 -8.68
CA CYS A 181 9.36 14.54 -8.91
C CYS A 181 9.59 13.03 -8.90
N GLY A 182 8.49 12.26 -8.85
CA GLY A 182 8.51 10.83 -9.08
C GLY A 182 8.54 9.97 -7.83
N GLU A 183 8.11 8.76 -8.07
CA GLU A 183 7.98 7.68 -7.10
C GLU A 183 8.64 6.41 -7.69
N ALA A 184 9.14 5.54 -6.81
CA ALA A 184 9.75 4.27 -7.21
C ALA A 184 9.07 3.08 -6.54
#